data_6cb6616ca507e780e290b0b135e9107d
#
_entry.id   6cb6616ca507e780e290b0b135e9107d
#
_cell.length_a   1.000
_cell.length_b   1.000
_cell.length_c   1.000
_cell.angle_alpha   90.00
_cell.angle_beta   90.00
_cell.angle_gamma   90.00
#
_symmetry.space_group_name_H-M   'P 1'
#
loop_
_entity.id
_entity.type
_entity.pdbx_description
1 polymer ?
#
loop_
_entity_poly.entity_id
_entity_poly.type
_entity_poly.pdbx_seq_one_letter_code
_entity_poly.pdbx_strand_id
1 'polypeptide(L)'
;QVESDLELLLPAKYVTGSSERMLLYRELDGLKIAIVPQPNWRDDLRDFKKLGRPRLFFGISGGCMDSMVNKYTANKRLRSEDAYTPDGRSDMRPDYPSTVYSQILKRLYPDVPVVLGGIEASLRRLSHYDYWQDKVQKSILCESGADLLIYGMGEKPIAELIRKMKSLLTNEETSLTSSKFKAIIGTIPQTAYLCRETEWTSAEDDLQLYSHEECLADKKKQASNF
;
A
#
# COMPACT_ATOMS: atom_id res chain seq x y z
N GLN A 1 6.05 21.01 15.82
CA GLN A 1 7.21 20.33 15.23
C GLN A 1 6.81 19.46 14.03
N VAL A 2 5.65 18.74 14.09
CA VAL A 2 5.13 17.97 12.95
C VAL A 2 4.62 18.87 11.82
N GLU A 3 4.07 20.05 12.12
CA GLU A 3 3.64 21.02 11.10
C GLU A 3 4.84 21.66 10.36
N SER A 4 5.94 21.94 11.08
CA SER A 4 7.16 22.47 10.45
C SER A 4 7.87 21.42 9.57
N ASP A 5 7.76 20.13 9.93
CA ASP A 5 8.37 19.04 9.17
C ASP A 5 7.57 18.70 7.90
N LEU A 6 6.27 18.98 7.89
CA LEU A 6 5.44 18.85 6.67
C LEU A 6 5.77 19.95 5.65
N GLU A 7 6.03 21.17 6.08
CA GLU A 7 6.51 22.25 5.20
C GLU A 7 7.88 21.94 4.59
N LEU A 8 8.74 21.22 5.33
CA LEU A 8 10.05 20.76 4.85
C LEU A 8 9.95 19.59 3.85
N LEU A 9 8.97 18.71 4.02
CA LEU A 9 8.73 17.55 3.13
C LEU A 9 8.03 17.93 1.81
N LEU A 10 7.36 19.09 1.78
CA LEU A 10 6.58 19.56 0.63
C LEU A 10 6.93 21.01 0.27
N PRO A 11 8.19 21.34 -0.03
CA PRO A 11 8.53 22.71 -0.41
C PRO A 11 7.82 23.10 -1.72
N ALA A 12 7.30 24.32 -1.77
CA ALA A 12 6.54 24.87 -2.90
C ALA A 12 7.20 24.69 -4.28
N LYS A 13 8.52 24.56 -4.35
CA LYS A 13 9.27 24.28 -5.58
C LYS A 13 8.98 22.90 -6.21
N TYR A 14 8.37 21.97 -5.50
CA TYR A 14 7.95 20.66 -6.05
C TYR A 14 6.50 20.64 -6.54
N VAL A 15 5.77 21.75 -6.34
CA VAL A 15 4.37 21.89 -6.76
C VAL A 15 4.24 22.18 -8.28
N THR A 16 5.34 22.55 -8.92
CA THR A 16 5.36 22.84 -10.35
C THR A 16 5.61 21.58 -11.16
N GLY A 17 4.60 20.88 -11.58
CA GLY A 17 4.93 19.77 -12.45
C GLY A 17 3.80 18.96 -13.05
N SER A 18 2.76 18.65 -12.34
CA SER A 18 1.62 17.94 -12.92
C SER A 18 0.30 18.35 -12.27
N SER A 19 -0.76 18.30 -13.05
CA SER A 19 -2.13 18.56 -12.58
C SER A 19 -2.54 17.62 -11.45
N GLU A 20 -2.05 16.37 -11.49
CA GLU A 20 -2.32 15.34 -10.48
C GLU A 20 -1.66 15.64 -9.13
N ARG A 21 -0.42 16.14 -9.15
CA ARG A 21 0.26 16.58 -7.91
C ARG A 21 -0.44 17.77 -7.28
N MET A 22 -0.84 18.75 -8.06
CA MET A 22 -1.61 19.90 -7.58
C MET A 22 -2.95 19.47 -6.97
N LEU A 23 -3.62 18.48 -7.59
CA LEU A 23 -4.86 17.93 -7.05
C LEU A 23 -4.61 17.25 -5.70
N LEU A 24 -3.56 16.44 -5.58
CA LEU A 24 -3.19 15.79 -4.33
C LEU A 24 -2.91 16.79 -3.21
N TYR A 25 -2.15 17.85 -3.48
CA TYR A 25 -1.89 18.89 -2.48
C TYR A 25 -3.16 19.54 -1.95
N ARG A 26 -4.10 19.86 -2.85
CA ARG A 26 -5.39 20.42 -2.45
C ARG A 26 -6.19 19.46 -1.57
N GLU A 27 -6.18 18.17 -1.87
CA GLU A 27 -6.89 17.17 -1.08
C GLU A 27 -6.21 16.88 0.27
N LEU A 28 -4.89 17.06 0.36
CA LEU A 28 -4.14 16.94 1.62
C LEU A 28 -4.31 18.14 2.53
N ASP A 29 -4.77 19.28 2.02
CA ASP A 29 -4.96 20.49 2.81
C ASP A 29 -5.88 20.25 4.03
N GLY A 30 -5.45 20.70 5.18
CA GLY A 30 -6.12 20.50 6.46
C GLY A 30 -6.00 19.07 7.04
N LEU A 31 -5.24 18.15 6.41
CA LEU A 31 -4.95 16.84 6.97
C LEU A 31 -3.65 16.85 7.78
N LYS A 32 -3.68 16.14 8.91
CA LYS A 32 -2.47 15.80 9.67
C LYS A 32 -1.93 14.47 9.15
N ILE A 33 -0.71 14.52 8.60
CA ILE A 33 -0.03 13.35 8.05
C ILE A 33 1.21 13.10 8.90
N ALA A 34 1.46 11.84 9.24
CA ALA A 34 2.66 11.42 9.94
C ALA A 34 3.36 10.33 9.15
N ILE A 35 4.69 10.40 9.07
CA ILE A 35 5.53 9.42 8.40
C ILE A 35 6.36 8.68 9.45
N VAL A 36 6.37 7.36 9.38
CA VAL A 36 7.19 6.49 10.21
C VAL A 36 8.11 5.70 9.28
N PRO A 37 9.33 6.20 9.01
CA PRO A 37 10.27 5.49 8.15
C PRO A 37 10.83 4.26 8.87
N GLN A 38 10.88 3.13 8.17
CA GLN A 38 11.45 1.85 8.65
C GLN A 38 11.08 1.53 10.11
N PRO A 39 9.78 1.34 10.43
CA PRO A 39 9.37 1.06 11.80
C PRO A 39 10.01 -0.24 12.31
N ASN A 40 10.42 -0.25 13.60
CA ASN A 40 10.94 -1.45 14.22
C ASN A 40 9.81 -2.50 14.36
N TRP A 41 9.97 -3.60 13.68
CA TRP A 41 8.98 -4.67 13.57
C TRP A 41 9.27 -5.88 14.47
N ARG A 42 10.46 -5.91 15.11
CA ARG A 42 10.97 -7.05 15.88
C ARG A 42 10.63 -6.99 17.38
N ASP A 43 10.47 -5.78 17.91
CA ASP A 43 10.34 -5.56 19.35
C ASP A 43 8.87 -5.40 19.81
N ASP A 44 8.64 -4.48 20.71
CA ASP A 44 7.35 -4.14 21.31
C ASP A 44 6.37 -3.43 20.38
N LEU A 45 6.73 -3.24 19.10
CA LEU A 45 5.97 -2.54 18.08
C LEU A 45 5.68 -1.06 18.44
N ARG A 46 6.58 -0.44 19.19
CA ARG A 46 6.43 0.95 19.65
C ARG A 46 6.23 1.90 18.47
N ASP A 47 6.97 1.71 17.38
CA ASP A 47 6.89 2.57 16.20
C ASP A 47 5.53 2.53 15.51
N PHE A 48 4.84 1.40 15.57
CA PHE A 48 3.49 1.25 15.05
C PHE A 48 2.42 1.83 15.97
N LYS A 49 2.72 1.99 17.25
CA LYS A 49 1.78 2.45 18.29
C LYS A 49 1.93 3.94 18.63
N LYS A 50 3.12 4.52 18.44
CA LYS A 50 3.49 5.85 18.95
C LYS A 50 2.59 7.00 18.47
N LEU A 51 1.98 6.86 17.29
CA LEU A 51 1.09 7.88 16.71
C LEU A 51 -0.39 7.56 16.96
N GLY A 52 -0.70 6.39 17.53
CA GLY A 52 -2.05 5.96 17.81
C GLY A 52 -2.86 5.62 16.56
N ARG A 53 -4.17 5.66 16.69
CA ARG A 53 -5.14 5.33 15.64
C ARG A 53 -5.35 6.52 14.69
N PRO A 54 -5.19 6.38 13.38
CA PRO A 54 -5.52 7.43 12.43
C PRO A 54 -7.04 7.59 12.26
N ARG A 55 -7.46 8.76 11.85
CA ARG A 55 -8.89 9.03 11.52
C ARG A 55 -9.30 8.44 10.17
N LEU A 56 -8.38 8.34 9.22
CA LEU A 56 -8.65 7.89 7.85
C LEU A 56 -8.13 6.47 7.63
N PHE A 57 -6.84 6.30 7.43
CA PHE A 57 -6.23 5.01 7.11
C PHE A 57 -4.74 5.00 7.44
N PHE A 58 -4.16 3.82 7.43
CA PHE A 58 -2.71 3.62 7.37
C PHE A 58 -2.29 3.44 5.91
N GLY A 59 -1.33 4.23 5.45
CA GLY A 59 -0.67 4.05 4.17
C GLY A 59 0.64 3.30 4.34
N ILE A 60 0.89 2.27 3.52
CA ILE A 60 2.11 1.46 3.55
C ILE A 60 2.76 1.43 2.18
N SER A 61 4.08 1.62 2.17
CA SER A 61 4.91 1.43 0.99
C SER A 61 6.20 0.70 1.38
N GLY A 62 6.63 -0.23 0.54
CA GLY A 62 7.93 -0.90 0.69
C GLY A 62 9.13 -0.01 0.39
N GLY A 63 8.91 1.24 -0.06
CA GLY A 63 9.94 2.19 -0.47
C GLY A 63 10.00 2.38 -1.99
N CYS A 64 11.10 2.97 -2.47
CA CYS A 64 11.28 3.32 -3.88
C CYS A 64 11.64 2.13 -4.79
N MET A 65 11.96 0.97 -4.24
CA MET A 65 12.18 -0.26 -4.99
C MET A 65 11.60 -1.47 -4.24
N ASP A 66 11.50 -2.59 -4.93
CA ASP A 66 11.09 -3.86 -4.33
C ASP A 66 12.06 -4.26 -3.21
N SER A 67 11.52 -4.61 -2.05
CA SER A 67 12.31 -4.89 -0.85
C SER A 67 13.22 -6.09 -1.03
N MET A 68 12.75 -7.13 -1.73
CA MET A 68 13.51 -8.35 -1.95
C MET A 68 14.68 -8.11 -2.90
N VAL A 69 14.47 -7.30 -3.95
CA VAL A 69 15.54 -6.88 -4.88
C VAL A 69 16.56 -6.00 -4.17
N ASN A 70 16.12 -5.14 -3.26
CA ASN A 70 17.01 -4.29 -2.47
C ASN A 70 17.82 -5.10 -1.43
N LYS A 71 17.20 -6.08 -0.78
CA LYS A 71 17.78 -6.83 0.32
C LYS A 71 18.71 -7.95 -0.16
N TYR A 72 18.40 -8.59 -1.28
CA TYR A 72 19.11 -9.76 -1.77
C TYR A 72 19.75 -9.53 -3.14
N THR A 73 20.84 -10.28 -3.39
CA THR A 73 21.43 -10.41 -4.72
C THR A 73 20.60 -11.37 -5.59
N ALA A 74 20.87 -11.41 -6.91
CA ALA A 74 20.25 -12.37 -7.82
C ALA A 74 20.48 -13.85 -7.40
N ASN A 75 21.57 -14.13 -6.69
CA ASN A 75 21.88 -15.47 -6.14
C ASN A 75 21.27 -15.68 -4.74
N LYS A 76 20.25 -14.92 -4.37
CA LYS A 76 19.54 -15.01 -3.07
C LYS A 76 20.43 -14.83 -1.83
N ARG A 77 21.57 -14.14 -1.97
CA ARG A 77 22.46 -13.82 -0.84
C ARG A 77 22.07 -12.44 -0.29
N LEU A 78 22.05 -12.32 1.03
CA LEU A 78 21.84 -11.04 1.70
C LEU A 78 22.95 -10.06 1.26
N ARG A 79 22.58 -8.84 0.91
CA ARG A 79 23.54 -7.76 0.64
C ARG A 79 24.17 -7.29 1.93
N SER A 80 25.44 -6.89 1.87
CA SER A 80 26.18 -6.36 3.02
C SER A 80 25.67 -4.96 3.44
N GLU A 81 25.12 -4.22 2.50
CA GLU A 81 24.67 -2.84 2.72
C GLU A 81 23.27 -2.61 2.15
N ASP A 82 22.51 -1.73 2.80
CA ASP A 82 21.23 -1.20 2.33
C ASP A 82 21.31 0.32 2.23
N ALA A 83 21.39 0.85 1.01
CA ALA A 83 21.51 2.29 0.74
C ALA A 83 20.32 3.13 1.27
N TYR A 84 19.21 2.51 1.61
CA TYR A 84 18.00 3.17 2.12
C TYR A 84 17.84 3.05 3.63
N THR A 85 18.83 2.51 4.32
CA THR A 85 18.84 2.37 5.77
C THR A 85 19.92 3.27 6.37
N PRO A 86 19.67 3.92 7.52
CA PRO A 86 20.70 4.69 8.21
C PRO A 86 21.97 3.87 8.44
N ASP A 87 23.12 4.47 8.20
CA ASP A 87 24.44 3.85 8.28
C ASP A 87 24.65 2.67 7.30
N GLY A 88 23.81 2.54 6.26
CA GLY A 88 23.90 1.47 5.28
C GLY A 88 23.63 0.07 5.85
N ARG A 89 23.03 -0.05 7.03
CA ARG A 89 22.83 -1.33 7.72
C ARG A 89 21.92 -2.25 6.94
N SER A 90 22.39 -3.44 6.61
CA SER A 90 21.58 -4.49 6.02
C SER A 90 20.61 -5.12 7.04
N ASP A 91 19.59 -5.81 6.54
CA ASP A 91 18.62 -6.62 7.33
C ASP A 91 17.80 -5.83 8.37
N MET A 92 17.68 -4.51 8.21
CA MET A 92 16.86 -3.71 9.13
C MET A 92 15.37 -3.78 8.80
N ARG A 93 15.01 -4.04 7.55
CA ARG A 93 13.62 -4.25 7.12
C ARG A 93 13.28 -5.73 7.07
N PRO A 94 12.01 -6.13 7.33
CA PRO A 94 11.60 -7.52 7.10
C PRO A 94 11.66 -7.88 5.62
N ASP A 95 11.59 -9.16 5.31
CA ASP A 95 11.24 -9.61 3.98
C ASP A 95 9.78 -9.23 3.72
N TYR A 96 9.46 -8.75 2.52
CA TYR A 96 8.11 -8.30 2.15
C TYR A 96 7.51 -7.29 3.15
N PRO A 97 8.16 -6.14 3.41
CA PRO A 97 7.73 -5.19 4.44
C PRO A 97 6.29 -4.71 4.24
N SER A 98 5.81 -4.58 3.02
CA SER A 98 4.41 -4.20 2.77
C SER A 98 3.44 -5.22 3.37
N THR A 99 3.73 -6.50 3.28
CA THR A 99 2.92 -7.57 3.90
C THR A 99 3.06 -7.56 5.42
N VAL A 100 4.30 -7.55 5.92
CA VAL A 100 4.57 -7.64 7.38
C VAL A 100 4.01 -6.44 8.12
N TYR A 101 4.22 -5.23 7.61
CA TYR A 101 3.71 -4.01 8.25
C TYR A 101 2.18 -3.96 8.23
N SER A 102 1.55 -4.40 7.13
CA SER A 102 0.10 -4.50 7.04
C SER A 102 -0.47 -5.46 8.09
N GLN A 103 0.08 -6.66 8.19
CA GLN A 103 -0.34 -7.66 9.19
C GLN A 103 -0.19 -7.14 10.63
N ILE A 104 0.90 -6.42 10.93
CA ILE A 104 1.11 -5.79 12.23
C ILE A 104 0.00 -4.76 12.50
N LEU A 105 -0.26 -3.86 11.55
CA LEU A 105 -1.27 -2.82 11.72
C LEU A 105 -2.68 -3.39 11.80
N LYS A 106 -3.02 -4.39 11.00
CA LYS A 106 -4.33 -5.07 11.07
C LYS A 106 -4.53 -5.81 12.40
N ARG A 107 -3.47 -6.34 13.01
CA ARG A 107 -3.52 -6.94 14.34
C ARG A 107 -3.70 -5.89 15.44
N LEU A 108 -3.02 -4.73 15.34
CA LEU A 108 -3.10 -3.66 16.34
C LEU A 108 -4.38 -2.82 16.20
N TYR A 109 -4.86 -2.63 14.98
CA TYR A 109 -5.98 -1.76 14.63
C TYR A 109 -6.88 -2.44 13.58
N PRO A 110 -7.60 -3.52 13.93
CA PRO A 110 -8.30 -4.39 12.98
C PRO A 110 -9.39 -3.69 12.17
N ASP A 111 -9.95 -2.64 12.70
CA ASP A 111 -11.05 -1.86 12.11
C ASP A 111 -10.58 -0.60 11.36
N VAL A 112 -9.27 -0.32 11.35
CA VAL A 112 -8.69 0.79 10.57
C VAL A 112 -8.33 0.31 9.18
N PRO A 113 -8.74 1.04 8.11
CA PRO A 113 -8.32 0.71 6.76
C PRO A 113 -6.81 0.77 6.58
N VAL A 114 -6.26 -0.20 5.83
CA VAL A 114 -4.86 -0.24 5.41
C VAL A 114 -4.79 -0.17 3.90
N VAL A 115 -4.06 0.81 3.38
CA VAL A 115 -3.85 1.07 1.96
C VAL A 115 -2.40 0.78 1.61
N LEU A 116 -2.18 -0.16 0.69
CA LEU A 116 -0.87 -0.47 0.14
C LEU A 116 -0.58 0.38 -1.09
N GLY A 117 0.69 0.74 -1.26
CA GLY A 117 1.18 1.44 -2.46
C GLY A 117 2.65 1.16 -2.73
N GLY A 118 3.17 1.81 -3.76
CA GLY A 118 4.55 1.68 -4.18
C GLY A 118 4.83 0.46 -5.06
N ILE A 119 6.10 0.30 -5.47
CA ILE A 119 6.52 -0.69 -6.47
C ILE A 119 6.29 -2.13 -6.00
N GLU A 120 6.62 -2.44 -4.74
CA GLU A 120 6.47 -3.78 -4.17
C GLU A 120 5.02 -4.27 -4.22
N ALA A 121 4.08 -3.45 -3.78
CA ALA A 121 2.67 -3.77 -3.82
C ALA A 121 2.15 -3.83 -5.27
N SER A 122 2.55 -2.89 -6.12
CA SER A 122 2.14 -2.85 -7.53
C SER A 122 2.51 -4.10 -8.29
N LEU A 123 3.73 -4.61 -8.10
CA LEU A 123 4.21 -5.84 -8.74
C LEU A 123 3.49 -7.11 -8.25
N ARG A 124 2.97 -7.07 -7.01
CA ARG A 124 2.30 -8.21 -6.36
C ARG A 124 0.77 -8.07 -6.30
N ARG A 125 0.18 -7.16 -7.08
CA ARG A 125 -1.27 -6.90 -7.06
C ARG A 125 -2.13 -8.06 -7.58
N LEU A 126 -1.57 -8.91 -8.44
CA LEU A 126 -2.19 -10.10 -9.01
C LEU A 126 -1.48 -11.37 -8.56
N SER A 127 -1.94 -12.53 -9.03
CA SER A 127 -1.20 -13.78 -8.92
C SER A 127 0.15 -13.62 -9.64
N HIS A 128 1.27 -13.82 -8.95
CA HIS A 128 2.61 -13.53 -9.46
C HIS A 128 3.60 -14.62 -9.10
N TYR A 129 4.65 -14.77 -9.93
CA TYR A 129 5.77 -15.65 -9.60
C TYR A 129 6.72 -14.94 -8.63
N ASP A 130 6.91 -15.52 -7.47
CA ASP A 130 7.91 -15.07 -6.49
C ASP A 130 9.23 -15.83 -6.69
N TYR A 131 10.22 -15.12 -7.21
CA TYR A 131 11.56 -15.67 -7.47
C TYR A 131 12.25 -16.18 -6.21
N TRP A 132 12.05 -15.51 -5.07
CA TRP A 132 12.75 -15.83 -3.82
C TRP A 132 12.23 -17.11 -3.20
N GLN A 133 10.93 -17.35 -3.27
CA GLN A 133 10.25 -18.54 -2.78
C GLN A 133 10.09 -19.63 -3.84
N ASP A 134 10.44 -19.33 -5.11
CA ASP A 134 10.31 -20.23 -6.27
C ASP A 134 8.89 -20.81 -6.42
N LYS A 135 7.89 -19.94 -6.31
CA LYS A 135 6.49 -20.35 -6.45
C LYS A 135 5.59 -19.21 -6.94
N VAL A 136 4.45 -19.57 -7.49
CA VAL A 136 3.38 -18.61 -7.80
C VAL A 136 2.64 -18.30 -6.51
N GLN A 137 2.56 -17.01 -6.18
CA GLN A 137 1.87 -16.48 -5.01
C GLN A 137 0.54 -15.85 -5.42
N LYS A 138 -0.39 -15.81 -4.47
CA LYS A 138 -1.63 -15.01 -4.60
C LYS A 138 -1.30 -13.52 -4.58
N SER A 139 -2.31 -12.69 -4.87
CA SER A 139 -2.20 -11.24 -4.66
C SER A 139 -1.72 -10.92 -3.25
N ILE A 140 -0.86 -9.92 -3.12
CA ILE A 140 -0.42 -9.40 -1.82
C ILE A 140 -1.59 -9.01 -0.90
N LEU A 141 -2.74 -8.64 -1.45
CA LEU A 141 -3.95 -8.34 -0.68
C LEU A 141 -4.43 -9.56 0.13
N CYS A 142 -4.29 -10.77 -0.43
CA CYS A 142 -4.69 -12.00 0.27
C CYS A 142 -3.82 -12.28 1.50
N GLU A 143 -2.52 -11.99 1.40
CA GLU A 143 -1.56 -12.28 2.48
C GLU A 143 -1.47 -11.16 3.51
N SER A 144 -1.49 -9.92 3.05
CA SER A 144 -1.30 -8.75 3.90
C SER A 144 -2.52 -8.40 4.74
N GLY A 145 -3.73 -8.80 4.30
CA GLY A 145 -4.99 -8.39 4.89
C GLY A 145 -5.30 -6.90 4.70
N ALA A 146 -4.59 -6.21 3.79
CA ALA A 146 -4.88 -4.82 3.45
C ALA A 146 -6.23 -4.67 2.75
N ASP A 147 -6.86 -3.52 2.91
CA ASP A 147 -8.20 -3.26 2.39
C ASP A 147 -8.18 -2.73 0.96
N LEU A 148 -7.10 -2.05 0.57
CA LEU A 148 -6.93 -1.44 -0.74
C LEU A 148 -5.47 -1.46 -1.16
N LEU A 149 -5.23 -1.62 -2.46
CA LEU A 149 -3.93 -1.42 -3.08
C LEU A 149 -4.06 -0.39 -4.18
N ILE A 150 -3.19 0.62 -4.18
CA ILE A 150 -3.04 1.63 -5.23
C ILE A 150 -1.77 1.29 -5.99
N TYR A 151 -1.88 1.05 -7.31
CA TYR A 151 -0.73 0.66 -8.12
C TYR A 151 -0.29 1.78 -9.08
N GLY A 152 0.97 1.72 -9.51
CA GLY A 152 1.57 2.72 -10.39
C GLY A 152 1.74 4.08 -9.72
N MET A 153 1.43 5.15 -10.46
CA MET A 153 1.51 6.54 -9.97
C MET A 153 0.28 6.85 -9.10
N GLY A 154 0.50 6.96 -7.80
CA GLY A 154 -0.58 6.99 -6.80
C GLY A 154 -1.25 8.34 -6.55
N GLU A 155 -0.77 9.44 -7.13
CA GLU A 155 -1.21 10.80 -6.79
C GLU A 155 -2.72 11.02 -7.04
N LYS A 156 -3.19 10.61 -8.20
CA LYS A 156 -4.60 10.76 -8.60
C LYS A 156 -5.54 9.87 -7.77
N PRO A 157 -5.32 8.55 -7.65
CA PRO A 157 -6.19 7.71 -6.84
C PRO A 157 -6.15 8.04 -5.34
N ILE A 158 -5.01 8.47 -4.78
CA ILE A 158 -4.94 8.92 -3.38
C ILE A 158 -5.76 10.18 -3.17
N ALA A 159 -5.65 11.17 -4.06
CA ALA A 159 -6.46 12.39 -3.97
C ALA A 159 -7.95 12.08 -4.02
N GLU A 160 -8.37 11.21 -4.92
CA GLU A 160 -9.77 10.78 -5.05
C GLU A 160 -10.24 10.01 -3.81
N LEU A 161 -9.42 9.10 -3.29
CA LEU A 161 -9.69 8.37 -2.05
C LEU A 161 -9.93 9.35 -0.89
N ILE A 162 -9.00 10.28 -0.67
CA ILE A 162 -9.07 11.26 0.42
C ILE A 162 -10.32 12.13 0.29
N ARG A 163 -10.62 12.61 -0.91
CA ARG A 163 -11.81 13.41 -1.19
C ARG A 163 -13.09 12.67 -0.80
N LYS A 164 -13.22 11.41 -1.20
CA LYS A 164 -14.37 10.57 -0.85
C LYS A 164 -14.44 10.26 0.64
N MET A 165 -13.30 9.98 1.27
CA MET A 165 -13.25 9.73 2.72
C MET A 165 -13.64 10.96 3.53
N LYS A 166 -13.17 12.15 3.14
CA LYS A 166 -13.58 13.41 3.78
C LYS A 166 -15.09 13.63 3.70
N SER A 167 -15.73 13.30 2.58
CA SER A 167 -17.18 13.46 2.42
C SER A 167 -18.01 12.49 3.27
N LEU A 168 -17.42 11.38 3.70
CA LEU A 168 -18.09 10.40 4.57
C LEU A 168 -17.92 10.68 6.07
N LEU A 169 -16.96 11.52 6.44
CA LEU A 169 -16.78 11.92 7.83
C LEU A 169 -17.70 13.08 8.18
N THR A 170 -18.62 12.85 9.08
CA THR A 170 -19.41 13.92 9.71
C THR A 170 -18.61 14.57 10.84
N ASN A 171 -19.01 15.76 11.28
CA ASN A 171 -18.34 16.48 12.39
C ASN A 171 -18.32 15.71 13.70
N GLU A 172 -19.20 14.72 13.87
CA GLU A 172 -19.31 13.90 15.09
C GLU A 172 -18.53 12.60 14.98
N GLU A 173 -18.11 12.15 13.78
CA GLU A 173 -17.41 10.90 13.59
C GLU A 173 -15.89 11.08 13.74
N THR A 174 -15.32 10.38 14.69
CA THR A 174 -13.88 10.45 14.99
C THR A 174 -13.02 9.62 14.04
N SER A 175 -13.59 8.62 13.36
CA SER A 175 -12.85 7.73 12.44
C SER A 175 -13.77 7.07 11.42
N LEU A 176 -13.19 6.68 10.29
CA LEU A 176 -13.90 5.94 9.24
C LEU A 176 -14.03 4.46 9.62
N THR A 177 -15.20 3.88 9.42
CA THR A 177 -15.44 2.44 9.61
C THR A 177 -15.07 1.65 8.34
N SER A 178 -14.69 0.38 8.50
CA SER A 178 -14.37 -0.50 7.36
C SER A 178 -15.55 -0.65 6.37
N SER A 179 -16.79 -0.61 6.84
CA SER A 179 -17.97 -0.69 5.96
C SER A 179 -18.12 0.56 5.08
N LYS A 180 -17.93 1.75 5.64
CA LYS A 180 -17.94 3.00 4.88
C LYS A 180 -16.78 3.06 3.87
N PHE A 181 -15.60 2.57 4.28
CA PHE A 181 -14.45 2.47 3.39
C PHE A 181 -14.73 1.56 2.20
N LYS A 182 -15.28 0.37 2.44
CA LYS A 182 -15.64 -0.59 1.37
C LYS A 182 -16.63 -0.02 0.36
N ALA A 183 -17.54 0.85 0.78
CA ALA A 183 -18.52 1.45 -0.11
C ALA A 183 -17.90 2.39 -1.19
N ILE A 184 -16.72 2.91 -0.96
CA ILE A 184 -16.07 3.87 -1.87
C ILE A 184 -14.93 3.29 -2.70
N ILE A 185 -14.26 2.22 -2.23
CA ILE A 185 -13.04 1.71 -2.88
C ILE A 185 -13.28 1.25 -4.32
N GLY A 186 -14.41 0.60 -4.60
CA GLY A 186 -14.78 0.13 -5.93
C GLY A 186 -14.97 1.23 -6.98
N THR A 187 -14.99 2.49 -6.56
CA THR A 187 -15.19 3.65 -7.45
C THR A 187 -13.91 4.44 -7.70
N ILE A 188 -12.77 3.97 -7.17
CA ILE A 188 -11.49 4.66 -7.29
C ILE A 188 -10.68 3.97 -8.38
N PRO A 189 -10.27 4.68 -9.44
CA PRO A 189 -9.48 4.09 -10.51
C PRO A 189 -8.08 3.70 -10.04
N GLN A 190 -7.44 2.81 -10.76
CA GLN A 190 -6.05 2.40 -10.51
C GLN A 190 -5.85 1.77 -9.13
N THR A 191 -6.84 0.97 -8.70
CA THR A 191 -6.82 0.27 -7.41
C THR A 191 -7.12 -1.22 -7.58
N ALA A 192 -6.73 -2.00 -6.59
CA ALA A 192 -7.13 -3.39 -6.43
C ALA A 192 -7.63 -3.60 -5.00
N TYR A 193 -8.66 -4.42 -4.83
CA TYR A 193 -9.24 -4.77 -3.53
C TYR A 193 -9.87 -6.16 -3.60
N LEU A 194 -10.11 -6.75 -2.44
CA LEU A 194 -10.81 -8.03 -2.33
C LEU A 194 -12.31 -7.79 -2.08
N CYS A 195 -13.14 -8.44 -2.88
CA CYS A 195 -14.59 -8.50 -2.67
C CYS A 195 -15.09 -9.95 -2.77
N ARG A 196 -16.31 -10.18 -2.31
CA ARG A 196 -16.98 -11.45 -2.54
C ARG A 196 -17.54 -11.48 -3.97
N GLU A 197 -17.61 -12.66 -4.56
CA GLU A 197 -18.20 -12.83 -5.88
C GLU A 197 -19.63 -12.27 -5.96
N THR A 198 -20.40 -12.41 -4.89
CA THR A 198 -21.77 -11.86 -4.78
C THR A 198 -21.84 -10.34 -4.69
N GLU A 199 -20.73 -9.68 -4.42
CA GLU A 199 -20.60 -8.20 -4.32
C GLU A 199 -20.10 -7.59 -5.63
N TRP A 200 -19.69 -8.44 -6.60
CA TRP A 200 -19.19 -8.00 -7.89
C TRP A 200 -20.27 -8.03 -8.96
N THR A 201 -20.37 -6.95 -9.72
CA THR A 201 -21.18 -6.89 -10.94
C THR A 201 -20.26 -6.60 -12.10
N SER A 202 -20.15 -7.55 -13.03
CA SER A 202 -19.32 -7.39 -14.23
C SER A 202 -19.89 -6.32 -15.15
N ALA A 203 -19.03 -5.43 -15.64
CA ALA A 203 -19.35 -4.51 -16.71
C ALA A 203 -18.99 -5.11 -18.08
N GLU A 204 -19.54 -4.56 -19.17
CA GLU A 204 -19.34 -5.08 -20.52
C GLU A 204 -17.87 -5.05 -20.97
N ASP A 205 -17.10 -4.07 -20.47
CA ASP A 205 -15.70 -3.87 -20.80
C ASP A 205 -14.72 -4.52 -19.80
N ASP A 206 -15.23 -5.30 -18.83
CA ASP A 206 -14.39 -5.95 -17.83
C ASP A 206 -13.56 -7.08 -18.46
N LEU A 207 -12.27 -7.09 -18.14
CA LEU A 207 -11.34 -8.15 -18.50
C LEU A 207 -11.25 -9.17 -17.36
N GLN A 208 -11.72 -10.38 -17.61
CA GLN A 208 -11.55 -11.48 -16.67
C GLN A 208 -10.16 -12.10 -16.83
N LEU A 209 -9.36 -12.01 -15.78
CA LEU A 209 -8.06 -12.66 -15.70
C LEU A 209 -8.19 -14.12 -15.26
N TYR A 210 -7.18 -14.92 -15.58
CA TYR A 210 -7.09 -16.30 -15.07
C TYR A 210 -6.95 -16.31 -13.55
N SER A 211 -7.62 -17.24 -12.90
CA SER A 211 -7.56 -17.44 -11.45
C SER A 211 -6.15 -17.86 -11.00
N HIS A 212 -5.90 -17.76 -9.70
CA HIS A 212 -4.64 -18.23 -9.12
C HIS A 212 -4.42 -19.72 -9.35
N GLU A 213 -5.45 -20.52 -9.22
CA GLU A 213 -5.45 -21.97 -9.42
C GLU A 213 -5.14 -22.33 -10.88
N GLU A 214 -5.68 -21.58 -11.82
CA GLU A 214 -5.37 -21.75 -13.25
C GLU A 214 -3.92 -21.35 -13.56
N CYS A 215 -3.43 -20.26 -12.94
CA CYS A 215 -2.04 -19.81 -13.06
C CYS A 215 -1.04 -20.84 -12.48
N LEU A 216 -1.42 -21.52 -11.40
CA LEU A 216 -0.62 -22.62 -10.84
C LEU A 216 -0.56 -23.84 -11.78
N ALA A 217 -1.66 -24.14 -12.47
CA ALA A 217 -1.76 -25.27 -13.36
C ALA A 217 -1.07 -25.05 -14.71
N ASP A 218 -1.04 -23.80 -15.20
CA ASP A 218 -0.52 -23.45 -16.53
C ASP A 218 0.26 -22.12 -16.52
N LYS A 219 1.57 -22.21 -16.74
CA LYS A 219 2.47 -21.03 -16.85
C LYS A 219 2.08 -20.06 -17.96
N LYS A 220 1.43 -20.54 -19.05
CA LYS A 220 0.97 -19.64 -20.13
C LYS A 220 -0.18 -18.77 -19.66
N LYS A 221 -1.11 -19.31 -18.87
CA LYS A 221 -2.20 -18.55 -18.27
C LYS A 221 -1.66 -17.48 -17.33
N GLN A 222 -0.67 -17.83 -16.51
CA GLN A 222 0.00 -16.87 -15.64
C GLN A 222 0.66 -15.74 -16.46
N ALA A 223 1.36 -16.07 -17.55
CA ALA A 223 1.97 -15.08 -18.42
C ALA A 223 0.95 -14.19 -19.16
N SER A 224 -0.25 -14.73 -19.45
CA SER A 224 -1.32 -13.97 -20.13
C SER A 224 -2.01 -12.94 -19.22
N ASN A 225 -1.85 -13.03 -17.91
CA ASN A 225 -2.38 -12.05 -16.95
C ASN A 225 -1.50 -10.78 -16.86
N PHE A 226 -0.38 -10.75 -17.53
CA PHE A 226 0.58 -9.65 -17.60
C PHE A 226 0.79 -9.17 -19.03
#